data_05322c06264ad1cfd57c1f3a83e76c14
#
_entry.id   05322c06264ad1cfd57c1f3a83e76c14
#
_cell.length_a   1.000
_cell.length_b   1.000
_cell.length_c   1.000
_cell.angle_alpha   90.00
_cell.angle_beta   90.00
_cell.angle_gamma   90.00
#
_symmetry.space_group_name_H-M   'P 1'
#
loop_
_entity.id
_entity.type
_entity.pdbx_description
1 polymer ?
#
loop_
_entity_poly.entity_id
_entity_poly.type
_entity_poly.pdbx_seq_one_letter_code
_entity_poly.pdbx_strand_id
1 'polypeptide(L)'
;MAKKVIGNLKLRIPAGRATAGPPVGSTLGQWGLNMMDFINPFNEATKDMMGKDVIVHLQVFEDRTFTWKSLGQPVDDMIREPAGIQKGAGNSKTDKVGKITKAQLQEIAEAKMDHLNAVSIEGAMKTIAGTARSMGVEIAE
;
A
#
# COMPACT_ATOMS: atom_id res chain seq x y z
N MET A 1 7.45 -29.54 6.85
CA MET A 1 8.60 -28.91 6.17
C MET A 1 8.21 -27.54 5.67
N ALA A 2 9.09 -26.58 5.84
CA ALA A 2 8.87 -25.24 5.29
C ALA A 2 8.93 -25.30 3.76
N LYS A 3 7.91 -24.79 3.10
CA LYS A 3 7.87 -24.70 1.64
C LYS A 3 8.86 -23.63 1.17
N LYS A 4 9.54 -23.90 0.07
CA LYS A 4 10.47 -22.92 -0.49
C LYS A 4 9.72 -21.80 -1.20
N VAL A 5 9.99 -20.57 -0.81
CA VAL A 5 9.46 -19.38 -1.45
C VAL A 5 10.23 -19.14 -2.75
N ILE A 6 9.54 -19.12 -3.88
CA ILE A 6 10.13 -18.84 -5.19
C ILE A 6 9.94 -17.39 -5.65
N GLY A 7 9.02 -16.67 -5.03
CA GLY A 7 8.80 -15.27 -5.34
C GLY A 7 7.99 -14.52 -4.30
N ASN A 8 8.24 -13.23 -4.24
CA ASN A 8 7.47 -12.28 -3.44
C ASN A 8 6.87 -11.23 -4.37
N LEU A 9 5.58 -11.01 -4.25
CA LEU A 9 4.84 -10.07 -5.08
C LEU A 9 4.18 -9.02 -4.20
N LYS A 10 4.16 -7.78 -4.66
CA LYS A 10 3.39 -6.70 -4.04
C LYS A 10 2.41 -6.15 -5.06
N LEU A 11 1.17 -6.04 -4.66
CA LEU A 11 0.09 -5.55 -5.51
C LEU A 11 -0.67 -4.42 -4.80
N ARG A 12 -1.07 -3.44 -5.57
CA ARG A 12 -2.01 -2.41 -5.13
C ARG A 12 -3.36 -2.69 -5.78
N ILE A 13 -4.35 -2.99 -4.97
CA ILE A 13 -5.67 -3.46 -5.42
C ILE A 13 -6.75 -2.65 -4.72
N PRO A 14 -7.81 -2.20 -5.44
CA PRO A 14 -8.97 -1.59 -4.80
C PRO A 14 -9.65 -2.56 -3.84
N ALA A 15 -9.90 -2.11 -2.63
CA ALA A 15 -10.53 -2.94 -1.60
C ALA A 15 -11.95 -3.37 -2.02
N GLY A 16 -12.25 -4.65 -1.82
CA GLY A 16 -13.55 -5.23 -2.14
C GLY A 16 -13.87 -5.32 -3.63
N ARG A 17 -12.95 -4.94 -4.52
CA ARG A 17 -13.14 -4.90 -5.98
C ARG A 17 -12.04 -5.60 -6.77
N ALA A 18 -11.36 -6.55 -6.16
CA ALA A 18 -10.38 -7.34 -6.90
C ALA A 18 -11.07 -8.14 -8.02
N THR A 19 -10.50 -8.11 -9.20
CA THR A 19 -11.00 -8.83 -10.38
C THR A 19 -9.89 -9.62 -11.04
N ALA A 20 -10.25 -10.55 -11.90
CA ALA A 20 -9.29 -11.32 -12.69
C ALA A 20 -8.56 -10.52 -13.77
N GLY A 21 -8.92 -9.25 -13.93
CA GLY A 21 -8.21 -8.31 -14.81
C GLY A 21 -6.91 -7.79 -14.20
N PRO A 22 -6.16 -6.93 -14.94
CA PRO A 22 -4.97 -6.29 -14.40
C PRO A 22 -5.29 -5.46 -13.14
N PRO A 23 -4.39 -5.40 -12.13
CA PRO A 23 -3.06 -6.02 -12.11
C PRO A 23 -3.02 -7.47 -11.59
N VAL A 24 -4.11 -7.96 -11.02
CA VAL A 24 -4.15 -9.28 -10.36
C VAL A 24 -3.92 -10.42 -11.36
N GLY A 25 -4.72 -10.44 -12.42
CA GLY A 25 -4.66 -11.52 -13.41
C GLY A 25 -3.33 -11.62 -14.12
N SER A 26 -2.73 -10.50 -14.51
CA SER A 26 -1.43 -10.49 -15.16
C SER A 26 -0.31 -10.96 -14.24
N THR A 27 -0.33 -10.58 -12.98
CA THR A 27 0.70 -10.93 -12.01
C THR A 27 0.58 -12.39 -11.56
N LEU A 28 -0.61 -12.82 -11.15
CA LEU A 28 -0.82 -14.20 -10.68
C LEU A 28 -0.74 -15.20 -11.83
N GLY A 29 -1.15 -14.82 -13.02
CA GLY A 29 -1.06 -15.65 -14.22
C GLY A 29 0.37 -16.02 -14.61
N GLN A 30 1.32 -15.11 -14.44
CA GLN A 30 2.74 -15.37 -14.69
C GLN A 30 3.30 -16.50 -13.79
N TRP A 31 2.77 -16.64 -12.60
CA TRP A 31 3.18 -17.65 -11.63
C TRP A 31 2.33 -18.91 -11.67
N GLY A 32 1.32 -18.94 -12.55
CA GLY A 32 0.41 -20.09 -12.69
C GLY A 32 -0.47 -20.33 -11.47
N LEU A 33 -0.81 -19.27 -10.74
CA LEU A 33 -1.63 -19.33 -9.54
C LEU A 33 -3.12 -19.24 -9.87
N ASN A 34 -3.96 -19.83 -9.01
CA ASN A 34 -5.41 -19.71 -9.12
C ASN A 34 -5.85 -18.32 -8.61
N MET A 35 -6.31 -17.49 -9.52
CA MET A 35 -6.73 -16.12 -9.21
C MET A 35 -7.93 -16.07 -8.27
N MET A 36 -8.88 -16.97 -8.41
CA MET A 36 -10.10 -16.98 -7.61
C MET A 36 -9.83 -17.28 -6.14
N ASP A 37 -8.85 -18.11 -5.84
CA ASP A 37 -8.43 -18.44 -4.47
C ASP A 37 -7.84 -17.22 -3.73
N PHE A 38 -7.38 -16.23 -4.47
CA PHE A 38 -6.94 -14.94 -3.92
C PHE A 38 -8.08 -13.90 -3.90
N ILE A 39 -8.80 -13.75 -5.01
CA ILE A 39 -9.81 -12.70 -5.20
C ILE A 39 -10.94 -12.81 -4.17
N ASN A 40 -11.49 -13.99 -3.97
CA ASN A 40 -12.62 -14.20 -3.07
C ASN A 40 -12.26 -13.87 -1.61
N PRO A 41 -11.21 -14.46 -1.00
CA PRO A 41 -10.81 -14.11 0.37
C PRO A 41 -10.39 -12.64 0.53
N PHE A 42 -9.73 -12.08 -0.48
CA PHE A 42 -9.33 -10.68 -0.46
C PHE A 42 -10.54 -9.75 -0.43
N ASN A 43 -11.52 -9.96 -1.31
CA ASN A 43 -12.73 -9.14 -1.36
C ASN A 43 -13.53 -9.22 -0.05
N GLU A 44 -13.59 -10.40 0.56
CA GLU A 44 -14.25 -10.57 1.86
C GLU A 44 -13.48 -9.82 2.97
N ALA A 45 -12.16 -9.97 3.01
CA ALA A 45 -11.32 -9.36 4.05
C ALA A 45 -11.26 -7.83 3.95
N THR A 46 -11.43 -7.27 2.75
CA THR A 46 -11.34 -5.82 2.51
C THR A 46 -12.71 -5.16 2.29
N LYS A 47 -13.77 -5.86 2.54
CA LYS A 47 -15.14 -5.38 2.32
C LYS A 47 -15.45 -4.07 3.07
N ASP A 48 -14.92 -3.93 4.28
CA ASP A 48 -15.09 -2.75 5.12
C ASP A 48 -14.26 -1.54 4.64
N MET A 49 -13.31 -1.77 3.75
CA MET A 49 -12.41 -0.74 3.22
C MET A 49 -12.76 -0.32 1.78
N MET A 50 -13.98 -0.59 1.33
CA MET A 50 -14.42 -0.27 -0.04
C MET A 50 -14.19 1.21 -0.37
N GLY A 51 -13.69 1.46 -1.57
CA GLY A 51 -13.37 2.80 -2.04
C GLY A 51 -11.91 3.23 -1.76
N LYS A 52 -11.15 2.44 -1.02
CA LYS A 52 -9.71 2.66 -0.75
C LYS A 52 -8.87 1.59 -1.42
N ASP A 53 -7.66 1.93 -1.78
CA ASP A 53 -6.70 0.94 -2.27
C ASP A 53 -6.03 0.22 -1.09
N VAL A 54 -5.64 -1.01 -1.31
CA VAL A 54 -4.91 -1.82 -0.32
C VAL A 54 -3.67 -2.41 -0.98
N ILE A 55 -2.55 -2.36 -0.27
CA ILE A 55 -1.32 -3.04 -0.69
C ILE A 55 -1.35 -4.46 -0.12
N VAL A 56 -1.10 -5.44 -0.98
CA VAL A 56 -1.04 -6.85 -0.63
C VAL A 56 0.35 -7.39 -0.95
N HIS A 57 0.90 -8.12 -0.01
CA HIS A 57 2.13 -8.87 -0.19
C HIS A 57 1.81 -10.35 -0.33
N LEU A 58 2.15 -10.93 -1.47
CA LEU A 58 2.01 -12.36 -1.75
C LEU A 58 3.37 -13.05 -1.72
N GLN A 59 3.41 -14.24 -1.13
CA GLN A 59 4.54 -15.15 -1.21
C GLN A 59 4.13 -16.38 -2.00
N VAL A 60 4.85 -16.68 -3.07
CA VAL A 60 4.60 -17.81 -3.95
C VAL A 60 5.57 -18.93 -3.61
N PHE A 61 5.06 -20.14 -3.49
CA PHE A 61 5.83 -21.36 -3.19
C PHE A 61 6.02 -22.26 -4.43
N GLU A 62 7.00 -23.14 -4.36
CA GLU A 62 7.33 -24.09 -5.46
C GLU A 62 6.16 -24.96 -5.89
N ASP A 63 5.26 -25.31 -4.99
CA ASP A 63 4.08 -26.14 -5.25
C ASP A 63 2.90 -25.37 -5.86
N ARG A 64 3.12 -24.15 -6.33
CA ARG A 64 2.09 -23.25 -6.87
C ARG A 64 1.02 -22.84 -5.86
N THR A 65 1.33 -22.98 -4.58
CA THR A 65 0.53 -22.38 -3.52
C THR A 65 1.07 -21.00 -3.18
N PHE A 66 0.25 -20.19 -2.51
CA PHE A 66 0.66 -18.87 -2.10
C PHE A 66 0.04 -18.52 -0.74
N THR A 67 0.70 -17.62 -0.04
CA THR A 67 0.12 -16.91 1.11
C THR A 67 0.11 -15.43 0.83
N TRP A 68 -0.85 -14.72 1.40
CA TRP A 68 -0.95 -13.28 1.22
C TRP A 68 -1.19 -12.58 2.54
N LYS A 69 -0.71 -11.35 2.61
CA LYS A 69 -0.88 -10.48 3.77
C LYS A 69 -1.26 -9.08 3.30
N SER A 70 -2.31 -8.53 3.86
CA SER A 70 -2.69 -7.13 3.64
C SER A 70 -1.77 -6.21 4.43
N LEU A 71 -1.19 -5.24 3.76
CA LEU A 71 -0.38 -4.17 4.36
C LEU A 71 -1.18 -2.89 4.61
N GLY A 72 -2.49 -2.94 4.39
CA GLY A 72 -3.37 -1.81 4.57
C GLY A 72 -3.28 -0.77 3.44
N GLN A 73 -3.78 0.42 3.72
CA GLN A 73 -3.85 1.51 2.76
C GLN A 73 -2.44 2.00 2.36
N PRO A 74 -2.20 2.35 1.09
CA PRO A 74 -0.93 2.95 0.67
C PRO A 74 -0.65 4.28 1.39
N VAL A 75 0.62 4.56 1.65
CA VAL A 75 1.05 5.79 2.34
C VAL A 75 0.65 7.05 1.56
N ASP A 76 0.76 7.02 0.25
CA ASP A 76 0.37 8.15 -0.60
C ASP A 76 -1.13 8.51 -0.47
N ASP A 77 -2.00 7.52 -0.37
CA ASP A 77 -3.42 7.75 -0.12
C ASP A 77 -3.66 8.31 1.28
N MET A 78 -2.94 7.81 2.28
CA MET A 78 -3.01 8.31 3.65
C MET A 78 -2.52 9.76 3.78
N ILE A 79 -1.65 10.21 2.89
CA ILE A 79 -1.19 11.60 2.81
C ILE A 79 -2.19 12.46 2.05
N ARG A 80 -2.77 11.95 0.96
CA ARG A 80 -3.73 12.71 0.13
C ARG A 80 -5.00 13.08 0.88
N GLU A 81 -5.52 12.21 1.71
CA GLU A 81 -6.73 12.48 2.49
C GLU A 81 -6.59 13.72 3.40
N PRO A 82 -5.60 13.79 4.32
CA PRO A 82 -5.41 14.96 5.16
C PRO A 82 -5.03 16.24 4.40
N ALA A 83 -4.28 16.09 3.32
CA ALA A 83 -3.87 17.22 2.47
C ALA A 83 -5.02 17.76 1.60
N GLY A 84 -6.12 17.02 1.46
CA GLY A 84 -7.27 17.42 0.65
C GLY A 84 -6.99 17.44 -0.85
N ILE A 85 -6.04 16.65 -1.34
CA ILE A 85 -5.65 16.59 -2.74
C ILE A 85 -6.08 15.27 -3.37
N GLN A 86 -6.41 15.29 -4.65
CA GLN A 86 -6.75 14.08 -5.40
C GLN A 86 -5.53 13.45 -6.07
N LYS A 87 -4.54 14.25 -6.41
CA LYS A 87 -3.34 13.82 -7.12
C LYS A 87 -2.12 14.59 -6.62
N GLY A 88 -1.00 13.91 -6.53
CA GLY A 88 0.29 14.53 -6.23
C GLY A 88 0.77 15.47 -7.33
N ALA A 89 1.75 16.32 -7.03
CA ALA A 89 2.33 17.26 -7.98
C ALA A 89 3.08 16.55 -9.11
N GLY A 90 2.99 17.09 -10.31
CA GLY A 90 3.81 16.65 -11.44
C GLY A 90 5.29 16.97 -11.25
N ASN A 91 5.58 18.09 -10.62
CA ASN A 91 6.93 18.51 -10.26
C ASN A 91 6.95 18.99 -8.80
N SER A 92 7.43 18.13 -7.91
CA SER A 92 7.43 18.38 -6.46
C SER A 92 8.36 19.52 -6.00
N LYS A 93 9.32 19.91 -6.85
CA LYS A 93 10.20 21.04 -6.53
C LYS A 93 9.53 22.38 -6.69
N THR A 94 8.73 22.52 -7.72
CA THR A 94 8.09 23.80 -8.09
C THR A 94 6.63 23.87 -7.67
N ASP A 95 5.92 22.74 -7.69
CA ASP A 95 4.49 22.70 -7.43
C ASP A 95 4.19 22.13 -6.05
N LYS A 96 3.68 22.95 -5.17
CA LYS A 96 3.17 22.53 -3.85
C LYS A 96 1.65 22.44 -3.93
N VAL A 97 1.12 21.25 -3.76
CA VAL A 97 -0.31 20.97 -3.97
C VAL A 97 -1.11 20.84 -2.67
N GLY A 98 -0.45 20.71 -1.53
CA GLY A 98 -1.13 20.60 -0.25
C GLY A 98 -0.19 20.71 0.93
N LYS A 99 -0.78 20.64 2.12
CA LYS A 99 -0.06 20.65 3.40
C LYS A 99 -0.68 19.65 4.35
N ILE A 100 0.16 19.03 5.17
CA ILE A 100 -0.27 18.21 6.31
C ILE A 100 0.40 18.72 7.58
N THR A 101 -0.26 18.51 8.72
CA THR A 101 0.31 18.89 10.02
C THR A 101 1.24 17.78 10.53
N LYS A 102 2.12 18.15 11.45
CA LYS A 102 3.02 17.20 12.12
C LYS A 102 2.24 16.11 12.89
N ALA A 103 1.09 16.47 13.46
CA ALA A 103 0.21 15.52 14.14
C ALA A 103 -0.37 14.48 13.16
N GLN A 104 -0.84 14.91 12.00
CA GLN A 104 -1.30 14.00 10.94
C GLN A 104 -0.20 13.10 10.42
N LEU A 105 1.02 13.64 10.29
CA LEU A 105 2.20 12.86 9.90
C LEU A 105 2.50 11.76 10.93
N GLN A 106 2.40 12.07 12.21
CA GLN A 106 2.59 11.10 13.29
C GLN A 106 1.53 10.00 13.25
N GLU A 107 0.27 10.33 13.06
CA GLU A 107 -0.82 9.34 12.93
C GLU A 107 -0.56 8.36 11.80
N ILE A 108 -0.12 8.84 10.64
CA ILE A 108 0.24 8.00 9.50
C ILE A 108 1.43 7.09 9.85
N ALA A 109 2.45 7.65 10.50
CA ALA A 109 3.64 6.90 10.92
C ALA A 109 3.28 5.78 11.90
N GLU A 110 2.44 6.05 12.89
CA GLU A 110 1.96 5.06 13.85
C GLU A 110 1.15 3.94 13.17
N ALA A 111 0.27 4.29 12.26
CA ALA A 111 -0.53 3.32 11.50
C ALA A 111 0.32 2.41 10.61
N LYS A 112 1.47 2.88 10.14
CA LYS A 112 2.38 2.15 9.25
C LYS A 112 3.60 1.56 9.93
N MET A 113 3.77 1.76 11.24
CA MET A 113 4.96 1.33 11.96
C MET A 113 5.28 -0.16 11.79
N ASP A 114 4.27 -1.02 11.77
CA ASP A 114 4.41 -2.47 11.60
C ASP A 114 4.91 -2.86 10.20
N HIS A 115 4.78 -1.98 9.22
CA HIS A 115 5.13 -2.24 7.82
C HIS A 115 6.40 -1.50 7.39
N LEU A 116 6.92 -0.62 8.24
CA LEU A 116 8.14 0.12 8.03
C LEU A 116 9.33 -0.55 8.73
N ASN A 117 10.51 -0.31 8.23
CA ASN A 117 11.76 -0.75 8.85
C ASN A 117 12.35 0.29 9.82
N ALA A 118 11.58 1.30 10.19
CA ALA A 118 11.99 2.32 11.13
C ALA A 118 12.07 1.77 12.55
N VAL A 119 13.10 2.16 13.27
CA VAL A 119 13.32 1.74 14.67
C VAL A 119 12.50 2.57 15.65
N SER A 120 12.16 3.81 15.28
CA SER A 120 11.42 4.74 16.12
C SER A 120 10.33 5.46 15.33
N ILE A 121 9.36 6.02 16.05
CA ILE A 121 8.30 6.85 15.45
C ILE A 121 8.88 8.05 14.69
N GLU A 122 9.93 8.68 15.22
CA GLU A 122 10.60 9.79 14.54
C GLU A 122 11.21 9.37 13.20
N GLY A 123 11.82 8.20 13.14
CA GLY A 123 12.34 7.62 11.91
C GLY A 123 11.23 7.32 10.90
N ALA A 124 10.11 6.75 11.37
CA ALA A 124 8.93 6.51 10.56
C ALA A 124 8.33 7.81 10.02
N MET A 125 8.23 8.85 10.85
CA MET A 125 7.76 10.19 10.43
C MET A 125 8.66 10.79 9.34
N LYS A 126 9.98 10.63 9.43
CA LYS A 126 10.91 11.08 8.39
C LYS A 126 10.70 10.35 7.07
N THR A 127 10.45 9.06 7.12
CA THR A 127 10.13 8.24 5.94
C THR A 127 8.86 8.73 5.25
N ILE A 128 7.79 8.93 6.02
CA ILE A 128 6.51 9.43 5.52
C ILE A 128 6.66 10.88 5.01
N ALA A 129 7.42 11.72 5.71
CA ALA A 129 7.73 13.08 5.29
C ALA A 129 8.44 13.13 3.93
N GLY A 130 9.36 12.22 3.67
CA GLY A 130 10.01 12.09 2.37
C GLY A 130 9.01 11.74 1.26
N THR A 131 8.08 10.84 1.53
CA THR A 131 6.99 10.49 0.60
C THR A 131 6.10 11.70 0.32
N ALA A 132 5.68 12.42 1.36
CA ALA A 132 4.87 13.64 1.22
C ALA A 132 5.59 14.72 0.39
N ARG A 133 6.86 14.91 0.66
CA ARG A 133 7.69 15.87 -0.09
C ARG A 133 7.79 15.51 -1.57
N SER A 134 7.91 14.21 -1.91
CA SER A 134 7.92 13.75 -3.29
C SER A 134 6.59 13.95 -4.01
N MET A 135 5.50 14.05 -3.26
CA MET A 135 4.15 14.34 -3.77
C MET A 135 3.84 15.84 -3.88
N GLY A 136 4.75 16.70 -3.47
CA GLY A 136 4.52 18.14 -3.40
C GLY A 136 3.66 18.58 -2.21
N VAL A 137 3.60 17.77 -1.17
CA VAL A 137 2.90 18.08 0.08
C VAL A 137 3.91 18.60 1.10
N GLU A 138 3.64 19.78 1.64
CA GLU A 138 4.46 20.39 2.69
C GLU A 138 3.99 19.94 4.08
N ILE A 139 4.92 19.89 5.01
CA ILE A 139 4.63 19.55 6.39
C ILE A 139 4.63 20.84 7.21
N ALA A 140 3.48 21.16 7.79
CA ALA A 140 3.34 22.29 8.70
C ALA A 140 3.76 21.89 10.13
N GLU A 141 4.42 22.79 10.83
CA GLU A 141 4.80 22.60 12.24
C GLU A 141 3.61 22.68 13.19
#